data_7be55ef66f58366e927f2f5abc055262
#
_entry.id   7be55ef66f58366e927f2f5abc055262
#
_cell.length_a   1.000
_cell.length_b   1.000
_cell.length_c   1.000
_cell.angle_alpha   90.00
_cell.angle_beta   90.00
_cell.angle_gamma   90.00
#
_symmetry.space_group_name_H-M   'P 1'
#
loop_
_entity.id
_entity.type
_entity.pdbx_description
1 polymer ?
#
loop_
_entity_poly.entity_id
_entity_poly.type
_entity_poly.pdbx_seq_one_letter_code
_entity_poly.pdbx_strand_id
1 'polypeptide(L)'
;AALNIVSPGLILKSLADLPRRVKAAFLVCFDFVVLCFAMLLAFAVRFDPSTLEQHFRTLSEGIWALIAVQMLALFISGLYRSVLRHAGSELLVLLLRSVLLGAGLFALMDLMLEEYRIPRSIIVMSAAFSFLGLLSTRLMIRWVVRLHMVEPQQREKLQRVVIYGAGSAGLQLYESLRQEGTYQLAAFVDDNPKLQGGRIREKSI
;
A
#
# COMPACT_ATOMS: atom_id res chain seq x y z
N ALA A 1 36.24 15.64 -3.42
CA ALA A 1 34.97 15.63 -4.15
C ALA A 1 33.93 15.10 -3.18
N ALA A 2 33.15 15.98 -2.52
CA ALA A 2 32.09 15.60 -1.62
C ALA A 2 30.90 15.13 -2.47
N LEU A 3 30.55 13.84 -2.38
CA LEU A 3 29.29 13.33 -2.86
C LEU A 3 28.18 14.07 -2.10
N ASN A 4 27.47 14.95 -2.78
CA ASN A 4 26.24 15.55 -2.30
C ASN A 4 25.20 14.43 -2.12
N ILE A 5 25.15 13.88 -0.91
CA ILE A 5 24.09 12.95 -0.52
C ILE A 5 22.83 13.81 -0.43
N VAL A 6 22.07 13.82 -1.52
CA VAL A 6 20.74 14.44 -1.57
C VAL A 6 19.93 13.88 -0.41
N SER A 7 19.55 14.72 0.53
CA SER A 7 18.85 14.29 1.74
C SER A 7 17.55 13.56 1.33
N PRO A 8 17.25 12.37 1.90
CA PRO A 8 16.07 11.56 1.53
C PRO A 8 14.76 12.35 1.57
N GLY A 9 14.68 13.38 2.42
CA GLY A 9 13.52 14.27 2.52
C GLY A 9 13.30 15.16 1.29
N LEU A 10 14.35 15.55 0.56
CA LEU A 10 14.24 16.34 -0.68
C LEU A 10 13.67 15.50 -1.84
N ILE A 11 14.10 14.24 -1.94
CA ILE A 11 13.60 13.30 -2.96
C ILE A 11 12.13 12.99 -2.69
N LEU A 12 11.73 12.79 -1.44
CA LEU A 12 10.35 12.52 -1.05
C LEU A 12 9.44 13.73 -1.26
N LYS A 13 9.90 14.96 -1.01
CA LYS A 13 9.15 16.18 -1.34
C LYS A 13 8.96 16.30 -2.85
N SER A 14 10.00 16.10 -3.64
CA SER A 14 9.90 16.12 -5.10
C SER A 14 8.95 15.05 -5.63
N LEU A 15 8.93 13.85 -5.05
CA LEU A 15 7.97 12.79 -5.38
C LEU A 15 6.55 13.13 -4.91
N ALA A 16 6.38 13.86 -3.81
CA ALA A 16 5.08 14.30 -3.33
C ALA A 16 4.43 15.36 -4.22
N ASP A 17 5.23 16.18 -4.91
CA ASP A 17 4.75 17.23 -5.82
C ASP A 17 4.45 16.73 -7.25
N LEU A 18 4.80 15.47 -7.58
CA LEU A 18 4.54 14.90 -8.89
C LEU A 18 3.03 14.77 -9.17
N PRO A 19 2.60 14.97 -10.43
CA PRO A 19 1.21 14.79 -10.83
C PRO A 19 0.75 13.34 -10.59
N ARG A 20 -0.52 13.17 -10.26
CA ARG A 20 -1.12 11.86 -9.92
C ARG A 20 -0.84 10.77 -10.96
N ARG A 21 -0.79 11.14 -12.24
CA ARG A 21 -0.51 10.21 -13.35
C ARG A 21 0.91 9.65 -13.27
N VAL A 22 1.89 10.47 -12.94
CA VAL A 22 3.29 10.05 -12.82
C VAL A 22 3.47 9.12 -11.62
N LYS A 23 2.85 9.44 -10.48
CA LYS A 23 2.85 8.56 -9.30
C LYS A 23 2.25 7.19 -9.61
N ALA A 24 1.12 7.16 -10.33
CA ALA A 24 0.49 5.92 -10.75
C ALA A 24 1.40 5.12 -11.70
N ALA A 25 2.08 5.77 -12.66
CA ALA A 25 3.01 5.11 -13.56
C ALA A 25 4.19 4.47 -12.81
N PHE A 26 4.77 5.17 -11.83
CA PHE A 26 5.82 4.60 -10.98
C PHE A 26 5.34 3.37 -10.21
N LEU A 27 4.13 3.41 -9.66
CA LEU A 27 3.55 2.27 -8.95
C LEU A 27 3.34 1.07 -9.89
N VAL A 28 2.84 1.30 -11.10
CA VAL A 28 2.64 0.27 -12.13
C VAL A 28 3.98 -0.38 -12.52
N CYS A 29 5.01 0.44 -12.78
CA CYS A 29 6.35 -0.08 -13.10
C CYS A 29 6.93 -0.87 -11.94
N PHE A 30 6.75 -0.41 -10.72
CA PHE A 30 7.25 -1.10 -9.54
C PHE A 30 6.51 -2.43 -9.30
N ASP A 31 5.19 -2.43 -9.46
CA ASP A 31 4.38 -3.65 -9.37
C ASP A 31 4.77 -4.67 -10.44
N PHE A 32 5.06 -4.22 -11.65
CA PHE A 32 5.59 -5.10 -12.70
C PHE A 32 6.90 -5.77 -12.29
N VAL A 33 7.84 -5.02 -11.73
CA VAL A 33 9.11 -5.59 -11.22
C VAL A 33 8.86 -6.60 -10.09
N VAL A 34 7.93 -6.31 -9.19
CA VAL A 34 7.54 -7.24 -8.12
C VAL A 34 6.95 -8.53 -8.68
N LEU A 35 6.09 -8.44 -9.69
CA LEU A 35 5.52 -9.63 -10.34
C LEU A 35 6.60 -10.46 -11.05
N CYS A 36 7.53 -9.83 -11.76
CA CYS A 36 8.67 -10.51 -12.37
C CYS A 36 9.51 -11.23 -11.31
N PHE A 37 9.81 -10.56 -10.20
CA PHE A 37 10.57 -11.15 -9.10
C PHE A 37 9.81 -12.30 -8.42
N ALA A 38 8.52 -12.16 -8.17
CA ALA A 38 7.67 -13.20 -7.62
C ALA A 38 7.64 -14.44 -8.51
N MET A 39 7.62 -14.24 -9.83
CA MET A 39 7.67 -15.33 -10.80
C MET A 39 9.02 -16.03 -10.80
N LEU A 40 10.12 -15.29 -10.83
CA LEU A 40 11.47 -15.86 -10.72
C LEU A 40 11.65 -16.68 -9.44
N LEU A 41 11.11 -16.17 -8.33
CA LEU A 41 11.16 -16.86 -7.04
C LEU A 41 10.33 -18.16 -7.07
N ALA A 42 9.14 -18.14 -7.68
CA ALA A 42 8.31 -19.34 -7.85
C ALA A 42 9.03 -20.42 -8.66
N PHE A 43 9.75 -20.02 -9.72
CA PHE A 43 10.58 -20.93 -10.52
C PHE A 43 11.76 -21.46 -9.73
N ALA A 44 12.48 -20.60 -9.01
CA ALA A 44 13.65 -20.97 -8.22
C ALA A 44 13.30 -21.95 -7.08
N VAL A 45 12.11 -21.85 -6.53
CA VAL A 45 11.62 -22.79 -5.49
C VAL A 45 11.18 -24.13 -6.10
N ARG A 46 10.67 -24.11 -7.34
CA ARG A 46 10.10 -25.30 -7.99
C ARG A 46 11.10 -26.16 -8.72
N PHE A 47 12.11 -25.55 -9.34
CA PHE A 47 13.09 -26.22 -10.20
C PHE A 47 14.49 -26.17 -9.61
N ASP A 48 15.25 -27.22 -9.85
CA ASP A 48 16.67 -27.27 -9.49
C ASP A 48 17.47 -26.25 -10.33
N PRO A 49 18.52 -25.64 -9.75
CA PRO A 49 19.36 -24.66 -10.46
C PRO A 49 19.92 -25.16 -11.80
N SER A 50 20.20 -26.48 -11.91
CA SER A 50 20.74 -27.10 -13.14
C SER A 50 19.74 -27.14 -14.29
N THR A 51 18.45 -27.14 -14.02
CA THR A 51 17.39 -27.26 -15.04
C THR A 51 16.57 -25.96 -15.18
N LEU A 52 16.81 -25.00 -14.33
CA LEU A 52 16.06 -23.74 -14.25
C LEU A 52 16.04 -22.98 -15.59
N GLU A 53 17.21 -22.84 -16.23
CA GLU A 53 17.34 -22.10 -17.49
C GLU A 53 16.56 -22.75 -18.63
N GLN A 54 16.61 -24.08 -18.72
CA GLN A 54 15.88 -24.82 -19.74
C GLN A 54 14.37 -24.67 -19.57
N HIS A 55 13.85 -24.82 -18.36
CA HIS A 55 12.43 -24.66 -18.09
C HIS A 55 11.98 -23.22 -18.30
N PHE A 56 12.80 -22.23 -17.91
CA PHE A 56 12.48 -20.83 -18.12
C PHE A 56 12.35 -20.50 -19.62
N ARG A 57 13.26 -21.01 -20.45
CA ARG A 57 13.18 -20.82 -21.91
C ARG A 57 11.93 -21.47 -22.51
N THR A 58 11.62 -22.70 -22.09
CA THR A 58 10.48 -23.46 -22.62
C THR A 58 9.15 -22.84 -22.25
N LEU A 59 9.05 -22.26 -21.05
CA LEU A 59 7.81 -21.69 -20.50
C LEU A 59 7.75 -20.16 -20.62
N SER A 60 8.70 -19.53 -21.31
CA SER A 60 8.84 -18.07 -21.33
C SER A 60 7.58 -17.34 -21.80
N GLU A 61 6.92 -17.84 -22.84
CA GLU A 61 5.69 -17.24 -23.36
C GLU A 61 4.57 -17.26 -22.32
N GLY A 62 4.37 -18.39 -21.65
CA GLY A 62 3.38 -18.51 -20.57
C GLY A 62 3.70 -17.66 -19.36
N ILE A 63 5.00 -17.46 -19.05
CA ILE A 63 5.43 -16.56 -17.96
C ILE A 63 4.99 -15.13 -18.26
N TRP A 64 5.25 -14.63 -19.46
CA TRP A 64 4.85 -13.29 -19.85
C TRP A 64 3.32 -13.13 -19.91
N ALA A 65 2.62 -14.17 -20.41
CA ALA A 65 1.17 -14.19 -20.41
C ALA A 65 0.60 -14.12 -18.99
N LEU A 66 1.15 -14.89 -18.04
CA LEU A 66 0.74 -14.84 -16.63
C LEU A 66 0.96 -13.46 -16.02
N ILE A 67 2.12 -12.84 -16.23
CA ILE A 67 2.43 -11.50 -15.74
C ILE A 67 1.47 -10.48 -16.36
N ALA A 68 1.18 -10.57 -17.66
CA ALA A 68 0.27 -9.66 -18.34
C ALA A 68 -1.16 -9.77 -17.81
N VAL A 69 -1.68 -10.98 -17.64
CA VAL A 69 -3.01 -11.23 -17.05
C VAL A 69 -3.07 -10.72 -15.61
N GLN A 70 -2.00 -10.94 -14.82
CA GLN A 70 -1.93 -10.46 -13.46
C GLN A 70 -1.93 -8.92 -13.39
N MET A 71 -1.15 -8.25 -14.25
CA MET A 71 -1.15 -6.79 -14.35
C MET A 71 -2.52 -6.25 -14.75
N LEU A 72 -3.18 -6.89 -15.72
CA LEU A 72 -4.53 -6.52 -16.15
C LEU A 72 -5.54 -6.64 -15.01
N ALA A 73 -5.47 -7.73 -14.23
CA ALA A 73 -6.32 -7.93 -13.06
C ALA A 73 -6.12 -6.85 -12.00
N LEU A 74 -4.87 -6.45 -11.71
CA LEU A 74 -4.55 -5.33 -10.80
C LEU A 74 -5.14 -4.01 -11.32
N PHE A 75 -5.07 -3.78 -12.62
CA PHE A 75 -5.58 -2.56 -13.25
C PHE A 75 -7.11 -2.49 -13.20
N ILE A 76 -7.80 -3.58 -13.58
CA ILE A 76 -9.27 -3.67 -13.59
C ILE A 76 -9.83 -3.58 -12.16
N SER A 77 -9.16 -4.16 -11.17
CA SER A 77 -9.57 -4.11 -9.77
C SER A 77 -9.56 -2.70 -9.17
N GLY A 78 -9.09 -1.70 -9.91
CA GLY A 78 -9.08 -0.31 -9.46
C GLY A 78 -8.05 -0.02 -8.37
N LEU A 79 -7.06 -0.91 -8.17
CA LEU A 79 -6.01 -0.75 -7.17
C LEU A 79 -5.30 0.60 -7.28
N TYR A 80 -5.05 1.06 -8.49
CA TYR A 80 -4.37 2.33 -8.77
C TYR A 80 -5.24 3.57 -8.57
N ARG A 81 -6.57 3.41 -8.48
CA ARG A 81 -7.52 4.49 -8.17
C ARG A 81 -7.70 4.67 -6.66
N SER A 82 -7.61 3.59 -5.90
CA SER A 82 -7.91 3.54 -4.47
C SER A 82 -6.73 3.86 -3.55
N VAL A 83 -5.48 3.81 -4.04
CA VAL A 83 -4.24 3.86 -3.24
C VAL A 83 -4.13 5.09 -2.32
N LEU A 84 -4.86 6.17 -2.60
CA LEU A 84 -4.74 7.44 -1.86
C LEU A 84 -5.81 7.66 -0.79
N ARG A 85 -6.89 6.87 -0.74
CA ARG A 85 -8.03 7.15 0.15
C ARG A 85 -8.26 6.16 1.28
N HIS A 86 -7.95 4.89 1.10
CA HIS A 86 -8.31 3.85 2.07
C HIS A 86 -7.06 3.09 2.53
N ALA A 87 -6.67 3.36 3.74
CA ALA A 87 -5.41 2.89 4.32
C ALA A 87 -5.64 1.81 5.40
N GLY A 88 -6.63 0.94 5.21
CA GLY A 88 -6.99 -0.09 6.20
C GLY A 88 -7.03 -1.51 5.63
N SER A 89 -7.79 -2.37 6.26
CA SER A 89 -8.06 -3.77 5.89
C SER A 89 -8.61 -3.93 4.46
N GLU A 90 -9.29 -2.90 3.93
CA GLU A 90 -9.81 -2.88 2.57
C GLU A 90 -8.72 -3.07 1.50
N LEU A 91 -7.51 -2.52 1.73
CA LEU A 91 -6.38 -2.69 0.82
C LEU A 91 -5.93 -4.16 0.74
N LEU A 92 -5.90 -4.87 1.87
CA LEU A 92 -5.55 -6.29 1.92
C LEU A 92 -6.53 -7.13 1.10
N VAL A 93 -7.83 -6.90 1.31
CA VAL A 93 -8.89 -7.61 0.59
C VAL A 93 -8.82 -7.31 -0.91
N LEU A 94 -8.61 -6.04 -1.28
CA LEU A 94 -8.49 -5.63 -2.67
C LEU A 94 -7.30 -6.29 -3.36
N LEU A 95 -6.13 -6.29 -2.72
CA LEU A 95 -4.91 -6.96 -3.23
C LEU A 95 -5.13 -8.46 -3.38
N LEU A 96 -5.64 -9.12 -2.34
CA LEU A 96 -5.90 -10.56 -2.37
C LEU A 96 -6.86 -10.93 -3.49
N ARG A 97 -7.98 -10.20 -3.60
CA ARG A 97 -8.97 -10.40 -4.65
C ARG A 97 -8.37 -10.21 -6.05
N SER A 98 -7.56 -9.17 -6.24
CA SER A 98 -6.91 -8.89 -7.52
C SER A 98 -5.95 -9.99 -7.94
N VAL A 99 -5.13 -10.46 -6.98
CA VAL A 99 -4.16 -11.53 -7.24
C VAL A 99 -4.85 -12.85 -7.53
N LEU A 100 -5.87 -13.22 -6.76
CA LEU A 100 -6.65 -14.43 -6.99
C LEU A 100 -7.39 -14.40 -8.33
N LEU A 101 -7.93 -13.24 -8.70
CA LEU A 101 -8.62 -13.05 -9.97
C LEU A 101 -7.64 -13.23 -11.14
N GLY A 102 -6.46 -12.63 -11.08
CA GLY A 102 -5.44 -12.77 -12.13
C GLY A 102 -4.93 -14.20 -12.27
N ALA A 103 -4.60 -14.86 -11.15
CA ALA A 103 -4.15 -16.24 -11.14
C ALA A 103 -5.26 -17.21 -11.62
N GLY A 104 -6.51 -16.99 -11.21
CA GLY A 104 -7.65 -17.80 -11.64
C GLY A 104 -7.96 -17.63 -13.13
N LEU A 105 -7.94 -16.41 -13.64
CA LEU A 105 -8.13 -16.14 -15.08
C LEU A 105 -7.03 -16.80 -15.91
N PHE A 106 -5.78 -16.70 -15.48
CA PHE A 106 -4.68 -17.36 -16.19
C PHE A 106 -4.81 -18.87 -16.14
N ALA A 107 -5.13 -19.46 -14.98
CA ALA A 107 -5.31 -20.90 -14.84
C ALA A 107 -6.45 -21.42 -15.72
N LEU A 108 -7.55 -20.66 -15.84
CA LEU A 108 -8.64 -20.99 -16.74
C LEU A 108 -8.23 -20.90 -18.20
N MET A 109 -7.50 -19.88 -18.57
CA MET A 109 -6.97 -19.69 -19.93
C MET A 109 -6.02 -20.82 -20.32
N ASP A 110 -5.06 -21.18 -19.45
CA ASP A 110 -4.13 -22.28 -19.67
C ASP A 110 -4.83 -23.64 -19.80
N LEU A 111 -5.90 -23.87 -19.01
CA LEU A 111 -6.74 -25.07 -19.09
C LEU A 111 -7.53 -25.16 -20.39
N MET A 112 -8.04 -24.02 -20.90
CA MET A 112 -8.89 -23.98 -22.10
C MET A 112 -8.06 -24.06 -23.40
N LEU A 113 -6.89 -23.41 -23.42
CA LEU A 113 -6.07 -23.30 -24.63
C LEU A 113 -4.98 -24.38 -24.72
N GLU A 114 -4.64 -25.00 -23.58
CA GLU A 114 -3.51 -25.97 -23.43
C GLU A 114 -2.19 -25.48 -24.03
N GLU A 115 -2.04 -24.17 -24.17
CA GLU A 115 -0.99 -23.53 -24.95
C GLU A 115 0.31 -23.39 -24.16
N TYR A 116 0.21 -22.97 -22.90
CA TYR A 116 1.41 -22.59 -22.13
C TYR A 116 1.91 -23.69 -21.21
N ARG A 117 1.06 -24.63 -20.80
CA ARG A 117 1.39 -25.81 -19.95
C ARG A 117 2.21 -25.47 -18.71
N ILE A 118 1.93 -24.33 -18.08
CA ILE A 118 2.61 -23.94 -16.85
C ILE A 118 2.16 -24.86 -15.71
N PRO A 119 3.09 -25.44 -14.95
CA PRO A 119 2.75 -26.25 -13.79
C PRO A 119 1.87 -25.46 -12.80
N ARG A 120 0.74 -26.03 -12.40
CA ARG A 120 -0.21 -25.40 -11.49
C ARG A 120 0.42 -24.89 -10.19
N SER A 121 1.46 -25.61 -9.71
CA SER A 121 2.23 -25.20 -8.54
C SER A 121 2.90 -23.84 -8.74
N ILE A 122 3.40 -23.53 -9.94
CA ILE A 122 4.01 -22.23 -10.24
C ILE A 122 2.96 -21.12 -10.20
N ILE A 123 1.76 -21.35 -10.73
CA ILE A 123 0.67 -20.37 -10.70
C ILE A 123 0.30 -20.03 -9.23
N VAL A 124 0.16 -21.05 -8.39
CA VAL A 124 -0.15 -20.85 -6.97
C VAL A 124 0.99 -20.15 -6.22
N MET A 125 2.24 -20.60 -6.42
CA MET A 125 3.40 -20.01 -5.75
C MET A 125 3.64 -18.57 -6.21
N SER A 126 3.53 -18.30 -7.52
CA SER A 126 3.68 -16.94 -8.05
C SER A 126 2.58 -16.01 -7.53
N ALA A 127 1.34 -16.49 -7.39
CA ALA A 127 0.26 -15.72 -6.77
C ALA A 127 0.56 -15.38 -5.31
N ALA A 128 1.03 -16.36 -4.52
CA ALA A 128 1.41 -16.14 -3.12
C ALA A 128 2.55 -15.13 -2.99
N PHE A 129 3.63 -15.29 -3.77
CA PHE A 129 4.75 -14.35 -3.75
C PHE A 129 4.37 -12.96 -4.27
N SER A 130 3.51 -12.88 -5.31
CA SER A 130 2.98 -11.62 -5.81
C SER A 130 2.17 -10.90 -4.74
N PHE A 131 1.28 -11.61 -4.03
CA PHE A 131 0.51 -11.03 -2.94
C PHE A 131 1.42 -10.48 -1.83
N LEU A 132 2.37 -11.28 -1.36
CA LEU A 132 3.32 -10.87 -0.31
C LEU A 132 4.19 -9.69 -0.77
N GLY A 133 4.71 -9.74 -1.99
CA GLY A 133 5.53 -8.67 -2.57
C GLY A 133 4.75 -7.36 -2.70
N LEU A 134 3.57 -7.40 -3.32
CA LEU A 134 2.71 -6.23 -3.49
C LEU A 134 2.25 -5.64 -2.13
N LEU A 135 1.94 -6.49 -1.17
CA LEU A 135 1.59 -6.06 0.19
C LEU A 135 2.78 -5.38 0.88
N SER A 136 3.96 -6.01 0.83
CA SER A 136 5.19 -5.47 1.44
C SER A 136 5.53 -4.09 0.88
N THR A 137 5.42 -3.90 -0.42
CA THR A 137 5.68 -2.61 -1.07
C THR A 137 4.68 -1.54 -0.61
N ARG A 138 3.39 -1.87 -0.49
CA ARG A 138 2.37 -0.93 -0.01
C ARG A 138 2.60 -0.54 1.45
N LEU A 139 2.95 -1.51 2.31
CA LEU A 139 3.26 -1.26 3.71
C LEU A 139 4.55 -0.42 3.86
N MET A 140 5.57 -0.72 3.06
CA MET A 140 6.84 0.03 3.05
C MET A 140 6.62 1.48 2.63
N ILE A 141 5.87 1.74 1.55
CA ILE A 141 5.54 3.10 1.12
C ILE A 141 4.81 3.85 2.24
N ARG A 142 3.82 3.22 2.89
CA ARG A 142 3.10 3.82 4.02
C ARG A 142 4.02 4.14 5.19
N TRP A 143 4.92 3.23 5.53
CA TRP A 143 5.87 3.41 6.62
C TRP A 143 6.83 4.57 6.33
N VAL A 144 7.40 4.64 5.12
CA VAL A 144 8.28 5.72 4.69
C VAL A 144 7.55 7.07 4.69
N VAL A 145 6.33 7.13 4.15
CA VAL A 145 5.51 8.36 4.17
C VAL A 145 5.22 8.81 5.60
N ARG A 146 4.87 7.89 6.51
CA ARG A 146 4.64 8.21 7.92
C ARG A 146 5.89 8.76 8.60
N LEU A 147 7.07 8.18 8.33
CA LEU A 147 8.32 8.63 8.94
C LEU A 147 8.74 10.03 8.48
N HIS A 148 8.51 10.36 7.21
CA HIS A 148 9.04 11.58 6.60
C HIS A 148 7.99 12.69 6.46
N MET A 149 6.70 12.37 6.43
CA MET A 149 5.64 13.38 6.34
C MET A 149 5.11 13.84 7.71
N VAL A 150 5.45 13.13 8.79
CA VAL A 150 5.27 13.63 10.14
C VAL A 150 6.50 14.44 10.53
N GLU A 151 6.76 15.55 9.81
CA GLU A 151 7.79 16.48 10.22
C GLU A 151 7.47 17.06 11.61
N PRO A 152 8.46 17.15 12.50
CA PRO A 152 8.31 17.84 13.80
C PRO A 152 7.84 19.31 13.66
N GLN A 153 8.10 19.93 12.50
CA GLN A 153 7.71 21.31 12.21
C GLN A 153 6.20 21.51 12.02
N GLN A 154 5.44 20.47 11.72
CA GLN A 154 3.97 20.61 11.72
C GLN A 154 3.38 20.68 13.12
N ARG A 155 4.10 20.19 14.14
CA ARG A 155 3.68 20.37 15.54
C ARG A 155 3.75 21.82 16.02
N GLU A 156 4.66 22.62 15.48
CA GLU A 156 4.77 24.06 15.83
C GLU A 156 3.69 24.92 15.14
N LYS A 157 3.06 24.44 14.08
CA LYS A 157 1.98 25.14 13.37
C LYS A 157 0.58 24.60 13.68
N LEU A 158 0.46 23.63 14.61
CA LEU A 158 -0.86 23.14 15.02
C LEU A 158 -1.63 24.28 15.69
N GLN A 159 -2.74 24.68 15.09
CA GLN A 159 -3.64 25.64 15.72
C GLN A 159 -4.19 25.04 17.01
N ARG A 160 -3.96 25.74 18.12
CA ARG A 160 -4.50 25.34 19.41
C ARG A 160 -6.00 25.65 19.43
N VAL A 161 -6.80 24.64 19.66
CA VAL A 161 -8.26 24.77 19.74
C VAL A 161 -8.75 24.32 21.09
N VAL A 162 -9.84 24.93 21.53
CA VAL A 162 -10.60 24.52 22.69
C VAL A 162 -11.96 24.04 22.21
N ILE A 163 -12.40 22.89 22.67
CA ILE A 163 -13.71 22.32 22.32
C ILE A 163 -14.68 22.71 23.43
N TYR A 164 -15.77 23.41 23.05
CA TYR A 164 -16.87 23.71 23.95
C TYR A 164 -17.88 22.55 23.93
N GLY A 165 -18.09 21.94 25.08
CA GLY A 165 -18.86 20.70 25.26
C GLY A 165 -17.97 19.48 25.44
N ALA A 166 -17.96 18.90 26.66
CA ALA A 166 -17.22 17.69 27.03
C ALA A 166 -18.07 16.41 26.95
N GLY A 167 -19.23 16.49 26.28
CA GLY A 167 -20.13 15.37 26.03
C GLY A 167 -19.72 14.51 24.84
N SER A 168 -20.59 13.58 24.42
CA SER A 168 -20.36 12.67 23.30
C SER A 168 -20.04 13.39 21.98
N ALA A 169 -20.71 14.49 21.69
CA ALA A 169 -20.46 15.29 20.48
C ALA A 169 -19.08 15.95 20.50
N GLY A 170 -18.65 16.51 21.63
CA GLY A 170 -17.31 17.07 21.78
C GLY A 170 -16.20 16.01 21.64
N LEU A 171 -16.45 14.79 22.14
CA LEU A 171 -15.54 13.70 22.00
C LEU A 171 -15.41 13.22 20.54
N GLN A 172 -16.52 13.15 19.81
CA GLN A 172 -16.50 12.84 18.37
C GLN A 172 -15.76 13.91 17.57
N LEU A 173 -16.00 15.18 17.86
CA LEU A 173 -15.27 16.29 17.23
C LEU A 173 -13.76 16.19 17.50
N TYR A 174 -13.38 15.89 18.74
CA TYR A 174 -11.98 15.67 19.10
C TYR A 174 -11.33 14.56 18.29
N GLU A 175 -12.01 13.40 18.14
CA GLU A 175 -11.47 12.28 17.35
C GLU A 175 -11.33 12.66 15.86
N SER A 176 -12.28 13.42 15.31
CA SER A 176 -12.20 13.92 13.93
C SER A 176 -11.03 14.87 13.73
N LEU A 177 -10.87 15.87 14.62
CA LEU A 177 -9.76 16.82 14.58
C LEU A 177 -8.38 16.14 14.77
N ARG A 178 -8.34 15.11 15.61
CA ARG A 178 -7.13 14.30 15.81
C ARG A 178 -6.75 13.51 14.56
N GLN A 179 -7.73 13.00 13.81
CA GLN A 179 -7.49 12.29 12.56
C GLN A 179 -6.97 13.20 11.44
N GLU A 180 -7.45 14.45 11.40
CA GLU A 180 -6.96 15.46 10.46
C GLU A 180 -5.52 15.89 10.72
N GLY A 181 -5.07 15.86 11.98
CA GLY A 181 -3.71 16.19 12.36
C GLY A 181 -3.34 17.68 12.22
N THR A 182 -4.30 18.56 11.95
CA THR A 182 -4.10 20.01 11.73
C THR A 182 -4.24 20.80 13.02
N TYR A 183 -4.98 20.26 13.99
CA TYR A 183 -5.34 20.95 15.24
C TYR A 183 -4.76 20.24 16.47
N GLN A 184 -4.38 21.03 17.46
CA GLN A 184 -3.98 20.54 18.79
C GLN A 184 -5.02 20.95 19.82
N LEU A 185 -5.72 19.99 20.40
CA LEU A 185 -6.62 20.29 21.50
C LEU A 185 -5.85 20.78 22.72
N ALA A 186 -6.19 21.97 23.19
CA ALA A 186 -5.66 22.54 24.43
C ALA A 186 -6.46 22.05 25.64
N ALA A 187 -7.78 22.19 25.61
CA ALA A 187 -8.69 21.79 26.69
C ALA A 187 -10.11 21.59 26.16
N PHE A 188 -10.94 20.91 26.95
CA PHE A 188 -12.38 20.98 26.83
C PHE A 188 -12.92 22.07 27.79
N VAL A 189 -14.04 22.66 27.44
CA VAL A 189 -14.79 23.58 28.31
C VAL A 189 -16.24 23.11 28.32
N ASP A 190 -16.83 22.99 29.51
CA ASP A 190 -18.22 22.56 29.67
C ASP A 190 -18.90 23.36 30.79
N ASP A 191 -20.16 23.72 30.60
CA ASP A 191 -20.95 24.43 31.59
C ASP A 191 -21.49 23.51 32.70
N ASN A 192 -21.43 22.19 32.50
CA ASN A 192 -21.93 21.23 33.47
C ASN A 192 -20.96 21.12 34.66
N PRO A 193 -21.32 21.55 35.86
CA PRO A 193 -20.43 21.49 37.03
C PRO A 193 -19.94 20.09 37.39
N LYS A 194 -20.68 19.03 36.96
CA LYS A 194 -20.31 17.65 37.20
C LYS A 194 -19.14 17.16 36.33
N LEU A 195 -18.87 17.84 35.23
CA LEU A 195 -17.80 17.52 34.31
C LEU A 195 -16.54 18.37 34.53
N GLN A 196 -16.71 19.52 35.16
CA GLN A 196 -15.63 20.46 35.45
C GLN A 196 -14.60 19.83 36.40
N GLY A 197 -13.31 20.05 36.12
CA GLY A 197 -12.21 19.46 36.88
C GLY A 197 -11.91 17.99 36.54
N GLY A 198 -12.70 17.40 35.64
CA GLY A 198 -12.44 16.07 35.10
C GLY A 198 -11.34 16.08 34.04
N ARG A 199 -10.90 14.88 33.65
CA ARG A 199 -9.96 14.67 32.54
C ARG A 199 -10.57 13.71 31.53
N ILE A 200 -10.54 14.09 30.28
CA ILE A 200 -10.90 13.23 29.16
C ILE A 200 -9.63 12.99 28.34
N ARG A 201 -9.18 11.72 28.30
CA ARG A 201 -7.98 11.31 27.54
C ARG A 201 -6.78 12.27 27.73
N GLU A 202 -6.40 12.49 28.99
CA GLU A 202 -5.26 13.35 29.39
C GLU A 202 -5.47 14.87 29.22
N LYS A 203 -6.61 15.34 28.75
CA LYS A 203 -6.95 16.77 28.66
C LYS A 203 -7.89 17.19 29.76
N SER A 204 -7.65 18.37 30.33
CA SER A 204 -8.50 18.95 31.35
C SER A 204 -9.82 19.48 30.77
N ILE A 205 -10.86 19.42 31.57
CA ILE A 205 -12.16 20.06 31.32
C ILE A 205 -12.23 21.32 32.17
#